data_1eeba5281fbf2c78671b21c8a3b57a90
#
_entry.id   1eeba5281fbf2c78671b21c8a3b57a90
#
_cell.length_a   1.000
_cell.length_b   1.000
_cell.length_c   1.000
_cell.angle_alpha   90.00
_cell.angle_beta   90.00
_cell.angle_gamma   90.00
#
_symmetry.space_group_name_H-M   'P 1'
#
loop_
_entity.id
_entity.type
_entity.pdbx_description
1 polymer ?
#
loop_
_entity_poly.entity_id
_entity_poly.type
_entity_poly.pdbx_seq_one_letter_code
_entity_poly.pdbx_strand_id
1 'polypeptide(L)'
;FLPKTIFKINPNLVLNVFAIPLIVCYVVLYPISKLASGLSCIFLRLFGMKVNKDASDRAFGKVDLDYFVQSSIDNAENEEELDTEVKIFQNALDFSNIKIRDCIVPRTEVVAVDLTTSLDELKSRFIESGISKIIVYDGNIDNVVGYIHSSEMFRAPKNWHENVKQVPIVPETMSAHKLMKLFMQQKKTIAVVVDEFGGTSGIVSLE
;
A
#
# COMPACT_ATOMS: atom_id res chain seq x y z
N PHE A 1 26.52 35.02 3.81
CA PHE A 1 25.21 35.60 4.25
C PHE A 1 24.59 36.53 3.22
N LEU A 2 25.35 37.38 2.52
CA LEU A 2 24.82 38.35 1.55
C LEU A 2 23.97 37.77 0.38
N PRO A 3 24.36 36.66 -0.30
CA PRO A 3 23.56 36.16 -1.41
C PRO A 3 22.16 35.71 -0.99
N LYS A 4 22.02 35.05 0.18
CA LYS A 4 20.76 34.51 0.67
C LYS A 4 19.73 35.63 0.95
N THR A 5 20.20 36.78 1.45
CA THR A 5 19.34 37.92 1.79
C THR A 5 18.82 38.64 0.53
N ILE A 6 19.67 38.77 -0.50
CA ILE A 6 19.29 39.41 -1.75
C ILE A 6 18.23 38.59 -2.51
N PHE A 7 18.39 37.26 -2.52
CA PHE A 7 17.38 36.35 -3.09
C PHE A 7 16.03 36.40 -2.38
N LYS A 8 16.04 36.66 -1.06
CA LYS A 8 14.80 36.75 -0.27
C LYS A 8 14.04 38.07 -0.46
N ILE A 9 14.74 39.16 -0.75
CA ILE A 9 14.15 40.52 -0.88
C ILE A 9 13.54 40.73 -2.29
N ASN A 10 14.23 40.32 -3.36
CA ASN A 10 13.76 40.51 -4.73
C ASN A 10 14.13 39.33 -5.65
N PRO A 11 13.41 38.19 -5.57
CA PRO A 11 13.74 37.00 -6.30
C PRO A 11 13.69 37.17 -7.83
N ASN A 12 12.75 37.96 -8.35
CA ASN A 12 12.56 38.15 -9.77
C ASN A 12 13.68 39.00 -10.44
N LEU A 13 14.21 40.00 -9.75
CA LEU A 13 15.28 40.83 -10.25
C LEU A 13 16.60 40.04 -10.31
N VAL A 14 16.87 39.27 -9.27
CA VAL A 14 18.07 38.42 -9.22
C VAL A 14 18.00 37.31 -10.28
N LEU A 15 16.83 36.68 -10.47
CA LEU A 15 16.62 35.71 -11.53
C LEU A 15 16.87 36.27 -12.92
N ASN A 16 16.37 37.47 -13.24
CA ASN A 16 16.57 38.12 -14.54
C ASN A 16 18.03 38.48 -14.80
N VAL A 17 18.75 38.98 -13.79
CA VAL A 17 20.17 39.33 -13.94
C VAL A 17 21.04 38.11 -14.15
N PHE A 18 20.76 37.01 -13.39
CA PHE A 18 21.53 35.78 -13.52
C PHE A 18 21.06 34.86 -14.66
N ALA A 19 19.89 35.11 -15.28
CA ALA A 19 19.41 34.34 -16.42
C ALA A 19 20.36 34.41 -17.62
N ILE A 20 20.90 35.59 -17.93
CA ILE A 20 21.79 35.79 -19.07
C ILE A 20 23.07 34.97 -18.96
N PRO A 21 23.87 35.08 -17.88
CA PRO A 21 25.07 34.27 -17.74
C PRO A 21 24.77 32.76 -17.63
N LEU A 22 23.63 32.37 -17.04
CA LEU A 22 23.19 30.97 -16.98
C LEU A 22 22.89 30.41 -18.39
N ILE A 23 22.22 31.18 -19.24
CA ILE A 23 21.92 30.79 -20.63
C ILE A 23 23.24 30.62 -21.41
N VAL A 24 24.19 31.53 -21.25
CA VAL A 24 25.50 31.43 -21.91
C VAL A 24 26.23 30.15 -21.46
N CYS A 25 26.29 29.89 -20.15
CA CYS A 25 26.87 28.66 -19.63
C CYS A 25 26.15 27.41 -20.15
N TYR A 26 24.82 27.42 -20.20
CA TYR A 26 24.05 26.32 -20.72
C TYR A 26 24.36 26.02 -22.19
N VAL A 27 24.40 27.07 -23.06
CA VAL A 27 24.70 26.90 -24.48
C VAL A 27 26.10 26.33 -24.69
N VAL A 28 27.09 26.75 -23.89
CA VAL A 28 28.46 26.25 -23.98
C VAL A 28 28.60 24.81 -23.44
N LEU A 29 27.92 24.50 -22.35
CA LEU A 29 28.02 23.18 -21.70
C LEU A 29 27.14 22.14 -22.36
N TYR A 30 26.05 22.54 -23.04
CA TYR A 30 25.11 21.61 -23.66
C TYR A 30 25.75 20.64 -24.67
N PRO A 31 26.59 21.11 -25.65
CA PRO A 31 27.22 20.20 -26.58
C PRO A 31 28.22 19.26 -25.90
N ILE A 32 28.91 19.71 -24.85
CA ILE A 32 29.85 18.88 -24.08
C ILE A 32 29.07 17.77 -23.37
N SER A 33 27.96 18.10 -22.72
CA SER A 33 27.10 17.13 -22.05
C SER A 33 26.50 16.10 -23.03
N LYS A 34 26.08 16.54 -24.22
CA LYS A 34 25.60 15.64 -25.30
C LYS A 34 26.68 14.69 -25.80
N LEU A 35 27.91 15.18 -25.96
CA LEU A 35 29.08 14.36 -26.32
C LEU A 35 29.40 13.32 -25.26
N ALA A 36 29.43 13.72 -23.99
CA ALA A 36 29.69 12.82 -22.86
C ALA A 36 28.61 11.72 -22.74
N SER A 37 27.33 12.10 -22.87
CA SER A 37 26.22 11.15 -22.86
C SER A 37 26.25 10.20 -24.08
N GLY A 38 26.63 10.69 -25.24
CA GLY A 38 26.78 9.87 -26.45
C GLY A 38 27.89 8.84 -26.31
N LEU A 39 29.08 9.26 -25.79
CA LEU A 39 30.20 8.37 -25.50
C LEU A 39 29.82 7.30 -24.47
N SER A 40 29.13 7.68 -23.39
CA SER A 40 28.64 6.75 -22.37
C SER A 40 27.68 5.73 -22.96
N CYS A 41 26.78 6.16 -23.84
CA CYS A 41 25.82 5.28 -24.52
C CYS A 41 26.51 4.27 -25.46
N ILE A 42 27.59 4.71 -26.17
CA ILE A 42 28.41 3.84 -27.03
C ILE A 42 29.14 2.81 -26.17
N PHE A 43 29.74 3.25 -25.06
CA PHE A 43 30.44 2.33 -24.13
C PHE A 43 29.50 1.28 -23.56
N LEU A 44 28.31 1.66 -23.07
CA LEU A 44 27.33 0.72 -22.53
C LEU A 44 26.83 -0.27 -23.60
N ARG A 45 26.70 0.19 -24.83
CA ARG A 45 26.30 -0.67 -25.97
C ARG A 45 27.39 -1.69 -26.33
N LEU A 46 28.65 -1.32 -26.22
CA LEU A 46 29.80 -2.21 -26.45
C LEU A 46 29.88 -3.32 -25.39
N PHE A 47 29.47 -3.03 -24.14
CA PHE A 47 29.34 -4.01 -23.05
C PHE A 47 28.03 -4.80 -23.03
N GLY A 48 27.20 -4.69 -24.09
CA GLY A 48 25.97 -5.49 -24.23
C GLY A 48 24.82 -5.08 -23.29
N MET A 49 24.92 -3.95 -22.58
CA MET A 49 23.85 -3.44 -21.75
C MET A 49 22.83 -2.68 -22.59
N LYS A 50 21.56 -3.10 -22.52
CA LYS A 50 20.45 -2.37 -23.14
C LYS A 50 20.19 -1.08 -22.33
N VAL A 51 20.56 0.06 -22.91
CA VAL A 51 20.21 1.36 -22.35
C VAL A 51 18.73 1.62 -22.62
N ASN A 52 17.90 1.44 -21.60
CA ASN A 52 16.50 1.82 -21.64
C ASN A 52 16.42 3.33 -21.54
N LYS A 53 16.00 4.01 -22.61
CA LYS A 53 15.77 5.46 -22.62
C LYS A 53 14.67 5.91 -21.63
N ASP A 54 13.81 4.99 -21.24
CA ASP A 54 12.73 5.24 -20.27
C ASP A 54 13.23 5.27 -18.79
N ALA A 55 14.51 5.05 -18.55
CA ALA A 55 15.09 5.12 -17.21
C ALA A 55 15.25 6.57 -16.70
N SER A 56 15.27 7.56 -17.59
CA SER A 56 15.34 8.96 -17.18
C SER A 56 14.01 9.52 -16.65
N ASP A 57 12.88 8.96 -17.08
CA ASP A 57 11.55 9.32 -16.54
C ASP A 57 11.21 8.63 -15.24
N ARG A 58 12.03 7.66 -14.81
CA ARG A 58 11.94 7.00 -13.49
C ARG A 58 12.88 7.62 -12.45
N ALA A 59 13.41 8.79 -12.73
CA ALA A 59 14.39 9.46 -11.87
C ALA A 59 13.83 9.91 -10.51
N PHE A 60 12.51 9.91 -10.33
CA PHE A 60 11.87 10.04 -9.02
C PHE A 60 11.42 8.66 -8.53
N GLY A 61 12.35 7.93 -7.94
CA GLY A 61 12.05 6.68 -7.25
C GLY A 61 11.40 6.94 -5.89
N LYS A 62 10.81 5.89 -5.31
CA LYS A 62 10.24 5.91 -3.96
C LYS A 62 11.26 6.45 -2.92
N VAL A 63 12.54 6.14 -3.11
CA VAL A 63 13.65 6.57 -2.22
C VAL A 63 13.90 8.08 -2.31
N ASP A 64 13.81 8.66 -3.51
CA ASP A 64 14.01 10.10 -3.70
C ASP A 64 12.84 10.90 -3.13
N LEU A 65 11.63 10.35 -3.24
CA LEU A 65 10.42 10.93 -2.68
C LEU A 65 10.45 10.90 -1.14
N ASP A 66 10.91 9.80 -0.55
CA ASP A 66 11.09 9.63 0.89
C ASP A 66 12.12 10.63 1.43
N TYR A 67 13.26 10.78 0.75
CA TYR A 67 14.28 11.78 1.08
C TYR A 67 13.75 13.23 0.94
N PHE A 68 12.93 13.52 -0.08
CA PHE A 68 12.36 14.85 -0.28
C PHE A 68 11.37 15.21 0.82
N VAL A 69 10.55 14.25 1.23
CA VAL A 69 9.59 14.39 2.34
C VAL A 69 10.35 14.59 3.66
N GLN A 70 11.35 13.75 3.95
CA GLN A 70 12.17 13.88 5.15
C GLN A 70 12.88 15.24 5.22
N SER A 71 13.46 15.71 4.11
CA SER A 71 14.13 17.01 4.04
C SER A 71 13.15 18.19 4.17
N SER A 72 11.89 18.01 3.81
CA SER A 72 10.85 19.02 3.96
C SER A 72 10.38 19.13 5.42
N ILE A 73 10.37 18.02 6.17
CA ILE A 73 10.10 17.98 7.60
C ILE A 73 11.18 18.73 8.38
N ASP A 74 12.45 18.42 8.10
CA ASP A 74 13.60 19.02 8.79
C ASP A 74 13.70 20.55 8.60
N ASN A 75 13.00 21.10 7.58
CA ASN A 75 13.00 22.53 7.25
C ASN A 75 11.69 23.26 7.61
N ALA A 76 10.69 22.58 8.18
CA ALA A 76 9.40 23.18 8.53
C ALA A 76 9.46 23.87 9.90
N GLU A 77 9.07 25.14 9.93
CA GLU A 77 9.05 25.97 11.17
C GLU A 77 7.81 25.70 12.08
N ASN A 78 6.84 24.85 11.64
CA ASN A 78 5.66 24.46 12.41
C ASN A 78 5.57 22.94 12.50
N GLU A 79 6.08 22.36 13.59
CA GLU A 79 6.26 20.90 13.75
C GLU A 79 4.96 20.10 13.97
N GLU A 80 3.89 20.67 14.53
CA GLU A 80 2.76 19.86 15.01
C GLU A 80 1.72 19.46 13.95
N GLU A 81 1.41 20.29 12.95
CA GLU A 81 0.42 19.95 11.90
C GLU A 81 1.05 19.17 10.73
N LEU A 82 2.29 19.50 10.36
CA LEU A 82 3.03 18.78 9.30
C LEU A 82 3.35 17.35 9.69
N ASP A 83 3.54 17.06 10.97
CA ASP A 83 3.96 15.73 11.47
C ASP A 83 2.90 14.65 11.19
N THR A 84 1.61 14.98 11.24
CA THR A 84 0.52 14.04 11.00
C THR A 84 0.35 13.71 9.50
N GLU A 85 0.36 14.72 8.64
CA GLU A 85 0.20 14.54 7.19
C GLU A 85 1.38 13.78 6.58
N VAL A 86 2.58 14.08 7.05
CA VAL A 86 3.80 13.40 6.63
C VAL A 86 3.82 11.95 7.09
N LYS A 87 3.41 11.65 8.32
CA LYS A 87 3.26 10.27 8.81
C LYS A 87 2.25 9.48 7.98
N ILE A 88 1.11 10.09 7.62
CA ILE A 88 0.12 9.45 6.74
C ILE A 88 0.75 9.13 5.39
N PHE A 89 1.53 10.06 4.83
CA PHE A 89 2.18 9.85 3.55
C PHE A 89 3.26 8.76 3.60
N GLN A 90 4.12 8.76 4.63
CA GLN A 90 5.11 7.70 4.86
C GLN A 90 4.43 6.34 5.02
N ASN A 91 3.39 6.26 5.84
CA ASN A 91 2.60 5.03 6.02
C ASN A 91 2.00 4.54 4.70
N ALA A 92 1.53 5.45 3.83
CA ALA A 92 1.02 5.11 2.51
C ALA A 92 2.11 4.56 1.57
N LEU A 93 3.33 5.11 1.63
CA LEU A 93 4.49 4.59 0.89
C LEU A 93 4.89 3.19 1.39
N ASP A 94 4.91 2.98 2.70
CA ASP A 94 5.29 1.71 3.32
C ASP A 94 4.22 0.64 3.15
N PHE A 95 2.94 1.02 3.08
CA PHE A 95 1.83 0.10 2.87
C PHE A 95 2.03 -0.84 1.67
N SER A 96 2.72 -0.39 0.62
CA SER A 96 3.03 -1.23 -0.53
C SER A 96 3.99 -2.39 -0.23
N ASN A 97 4.77 -2.31 0.85
CA ASN A 97 5.76 -3.31 1.27
C ASN A 97 5.19 -4.31 2.30
N ILE A 98 4.10 -3.92 3.00
CA ILE A 98 3.46 -4.76 4.01
C ILE A 98 2.89 -6.03 3.37
N LYS A 99 3.17 -7.18 3.98
CA LYS A 99 2.60 -8.46 3.59
C LYS A 99 1.35 -8.75 4.41
N ILE A 100 0.45 -9.56 3.85
CA ILE A 100 -0.77 -9.97 4.57
C ILE A 100 -0.45 -10.64 5.89
N ARG A 101 0.58 -11.49 5.94
CA ARG A 101 1.05 -12.15 7.18
C ARG A 101 1.35 -11.20 8.34
N ASP A 102 1.65 -9.93 8.04
CA ASP A 102 1.98 -8.91 9.05
C ASP A 102 0.71 -8.23 9.63
N CYS A 103 -0.47 -8.48 9.04
CA CYS A 103 -1.76 -7.87 9.40
C CYS A 103 -2.90 -8.88 9.58
N ILE A 104 -2.62 -10.18 9.62
CA ILE A 104 -3.67 -11.20 9.83
C ILE A 104 -4.13 -11.25 11.29
N VAL A 105 -5.39 -11.61 11.47
CA VAL A 105 -5.88 -12.18 12.72
C VAL A 105 -5.52 -13.66 12.69
N PRO A 106 -4.68 -14.14 13.61
CA PRO A 106 -4.21 -15.53 13.60
C PRO A 106 -5.35 -16.54 13.73
N ARG A 107 -5.18 -17.74 13.18
CA ARG A 107 -6.16 -18.85 13.23
C ARG A 107 -6.70 -19.10 14.63
N THR A 108 -5.87 -18.97 15.66
CA THR A 108 -6.24 -19.20 17.06
C THR A 108 -7.23 -18.19 17.61
N GLU A 109 -7.33 -17.03 17.00
CA GLU A 109 -8.21 -15.93 17.41
C GLU A 109 -9.44 -15.80 16.51
N VAL A 110 -9.48 -16.55 15.39
CA VAL A 110 -10.61 -16.51 14.46
C VAL A 110 -11.85 -17.13 15.10
N VAL A 111 -12.92 -16.35 15.18
CA VAL A 111 -14.23 -16.87 15.55
C VAL A 111 -14.86 -17.52 14.33
N ALA A 112 -15.05 -18.84 14.42
CA ALA A 112 -15.62 -19.63 13.33
C ALA A 112 -16.65 -20.62 13.86
N VAL A 113 -17.54 -21.07 12.98
CA VAL A 113 -18.57 -22.08 13.26
C VAL A 113 -18.58 -23.14 12.17
N ASP A 114 -18.91 -24.36 12.55
CA ASP A 114 -19.12 -25.45 11.61
C ASP A 114 -20.47 -25.32 10.90
N LEU A 115 -20.58 -25.82 9.67
CA LEU A 115 -21.83 -25.88 8.93
C LEU A 115 -22.95 -26.65 9.66
N THR A 116 -22.59 -27.59 10.55
CA THR A 116 -23.54 -28.37 11.35
C THR A 116 -24.09 -27.59 12.54
N THR A 117 -23.58 -26.41 12.85
CA THR A 117 -23.95 -25.57 13.99
C THR A 117 -25.43 -25.16 13.93
N SER A 118 -26.13 -25.25 15.04
CA SER A 118 -27.54 -24.82 15.14
C SER A 118 -27.67 -23.28 15.07
N LEU A 119 -28.85 -22.81 14.65
CA LEU A 119 -29.13 -21.37 14.57
C LEU A 119 -28.99 -20.68 15.93
N ASP A 120 -29.38 -21.33 17.01
CA ASP A 120 -29.35 -20.75 18.35
C ASP A 120 -27.91 -20.66 18.87
N GLU A 121 -27.09 -21.65 18.59
CA GLU A 121 -25.67 -21.61 18.89
C GLU A 121 -24.95 -20.52 18.09
N LEU A 122 -25.26 -20.39 16.79
CA LEU A 122 -24.73 -19.31 15.96
C LEU A 122 -25.09 -17.93 16.51
N LYS A 123 -26.32 -17.72 16.98
CA LYS A 123 -26.75 -16.48 17.65
C LYS A 123 -25.93 -16.22 18.92
N SER A 124 -25.76 -17.25 19.76
CA SER A 124 -24.96 -17.15 20.98
C SER A 124 -23.51 -16.73 20.66
N ARG A 125 -22.92 -17.31 19.62
CA ARG A 125 -21.56 -16.95 19.17
C ARG A 125 -21.46 -15.48 18.73
N PHE A 126 -22.45 -14.95 18.02
CA PHE A 126 -22.50 -13.53 17.68
C PHE A 126 -22.59 -12.63 18.90
N ILE A 127 -23.41 -13.01 19.91
CA ILE A 127 -23.60 -12.22 21.13
C ILE A 127 -22.32 -12.25 21.98
N GLU A 128 -21.69 -13.40 22.15
CA GLU A 128 -20.50 -13.59 22.97
C GLU A 128 -19.27 -12.89 22.36
N SER A 129 -19.11 -13.02 21.05
CA SER A 129 -17.94 -12.46 20.33
C SER A 129 -18.07 -10.97 20.05
N GLY A 130 -19.28 -10.45 19.92
CA GLY A 130 -19.55 -9.04 19.56
C GLY A 130 -19.13 -8.67 18.13
N ILE A 131 -18.66 -9.63 17.33
CA ILE A 131 -18.19 -9.37 15.96
C ILE A 131 -19.35 -9.40 14.96
N SER A 132 -19.19 -8.71 13.83
CA SER A 132 -20.23 -8.61 12.80
C SER A 132 -20.19 -9.74 11.77
N LYS A 133 -19.09 -10.47 11.66
CA LYS A 133 -18.86 -11.53 10.65
C LYS A 133 -18.19 -12.74 11.30
N ILE A 134 -18.79 -13.90 11.14
CA ILE A 134 -18.26 -15.19 11.63
C ILE A 134 -17.92 -16.06 10.43
N ILE A 135 -16.73 -16.68 10.46
CA ILE A 135 -16.30 -17.62 9.42
C ILE A 135 -17.08 -18.93 9.55
N VAL A 136 -17.44 -19.50 8.42
CA VAL A 136 -18.14 -20.79 8.33
C VAL A 136 -17.26 -21.80 7.64
N TYR A 137 -17.02 -22.95 8.26
CA TYR A 137 -16.23 -24.04 7.70
C TYR A 137 -17.00 -25.37 7.71
N ASP A 138 -16.52 -26.35 6.97
CA ASP A 138 -17.10 -27.69 6.88
C ASP A 138 -16.13 -28.71 7.49
N GLY A 139 -16.44 -29.22 8.69
CA GLY A 139 -15.69 -30.23 9.44
C GLY A 139 -14.32 -29.79 9.93
N ASN A 140 -13.55 -29.08 9.12
CA ASN A 140 -12.23 -28.56 9.51
C ASN A 140 -12.12 -27.07 9.13
N ILE A 141 -11.52 -26.27 10.01
CA ILE A 141 -11.28 -24.83 9.79
C ILE A 141 -10.41 -24.54 8.55
N ASP A 142 -9.71 -25.54 8.03
CA ASP A 142 -8.98 -25.42 6.76
C ASP A 142 -9.91 -25.51 5.52
N ASN A 143 -11.15 -26.00 5.73
CA ASN A 143 -12.17 -26.05 4.69
C ASN A 143 -13.20 -24.93 4.87
N VAL A 144 -12.79 -23.70 4.66
CA VAL A 144 -13.67 -22.52 4.80
C VAL A 144 -14.65 -22.47 3.63
N VAL A 145 -15.95 -22.44 3.95
CA VAL A 145 -17.05 -22.31 3.00
C VAL A 145 -17.37 -20.83 2.72
N GLY A 146 -17.25 -19.99 3.75
CA GLY A 146 -17.56 -18.59 3.61
C GLY A 146 -17.65 -17.85 4.95
N TYR A 147 -18.47 -16.83 5.00
CA TYR A 147 -18.79 -16.12 6.24
C TYR A 147 -20.29 -15.79 6.31
N ILE A 148 -20.79 -15.63 7.52
CA ILE A 148 -22.14 -15.13 7.77
C ILE A 148 -22.06 -13.79 8.50
N HIS A 149 -22.96 -12.86 8.15
CA HIS A 149 -23.06 -11.55 8.78
C HIS A 149 -24.15 -11.52 9.84
N SER A 150 -23.91 -10.84 10.97
CA SER A 150 -24.86 -10.73 12.09
C SER A 150 -26.23 -10.18 11.68
N SER A 151 -26.29 -9.31 10.64
CA SER A 151 -27.56 -8.79 10.11
C SER A 151 -28.53 -9.88 9.61
N GLU A 152 -28.01 -11.04 9.21
CA GLU A 152 -28.86 -12.15 8.75
C GLU A 152 -29.66 -12.75 9.91
N MET A 153 -29.19 -12.61 11.15
CA MET A 153 -29.90 -13.07 12.34
C MET A 153 -31.18 -12.27 12.61
N PHE A 154 -31.22 -10.99 12.23
CA PHE A 154 -32.42 -10.15 12.36
C PHE A 154 -33.55 -10.58 11.41
N ARG A 155 -33.22 -11.28 10.32
CA ARG A 155 -34.18 -11.80 9.37
C ARG A 155 -34.84 -13.11 9.80
N ALA A 156 -34.39 -13.67 10.95
CA ALA A 156 -34.85 -14.96 11.49
C ALA A 156 -34.93 -16.07 10.41
N PRO A 157 -33.82 -16.38 9.74
CA PRO A 157 -33.83 -17.33 8.64
C PRO A 157 -34.18 -18.73 9.17
N LYS A 158 -35.06 -19.44 8.43
CA LYS A 158 -35.34 -20.86 8.74
C LYS A 158 -34.14 -21.76 8.49
N ASN A 159 -33.33 -21.39 7.49
CA ASN A 159 -32.08 -22.06 7.14
C ASN A 159 -31.01 -21.00 6.94
N TRP A 160 -30.08 -20.86 7.89
CA TRP A 160 -29.02 -19.84 7.85
C TRP A 160 -27.93 -20.14 6.83
N HIS A 161 -27.76 -21.42 6.42
CA HIS A 161 -26.76 -21.85 5.45
C HIS A 161 -26.91 -21.17 4.09
N GLU A 162 -28.15 -20.84 3.70
CA GLU A 162 -28.42 -20.15 2.43
C GLU A 162 -27.89 -18.71 2.40
N ASN A 163 -27.60 -18.15 3.56
CA ASN A 163 -27.10 -16.78 3.72
C ASN A 163 -25.57 -16.71 3.86
N VAL A 164 -24.88 -17.84 3.76
CA VAL A 164 -23.40 -17.89 3.79
C VAL A 164 -22.86 -17.23 2.52
N LYS A 165 -22.02 -16.23 2.72
CA LYS A 165 -21.41 -15.45 1.62
C LYS A 165 -20.01 -15.97 1.36
N GLN A 166 -19.67 -16.15 0.10
CA GLN A 166 -18.32 -16.54 -0.28
C GLN A 166 -17.28 -15.51 0.15
N VAL A 167 -16.15 -15.99 0.62
CA VAL A 167 -14.98 -15.21 1.05
C VAL A 167 -13.83 -15.47 0.09
N PRO A 168 -13.07 -14.45 -0.33
CA PRO A 168 -11.85 -14.66 -1.10
C PRO A 168 -10.79 -15.34 -0.26
N ILE A 169 -10.04 -16.24 -0.89
CA ILE A 169 -8.89 -16.94 -0.30
C ILE A 169 -7.62 -16.34 -0.90
N VAL A 170 -6.68 -15.95 -0.05
CA VAL A 170 -5.46 -15.26 -0.45
C VAL A 170 -4.23 -15.83 0.25
N PRO A 171 -3.06 -15.91 -0.39
CA PRO A 171 -1.85 -16.38 0.25
C PRO A 171 -1.27 -15.31 1.20
N GLU A 172 -0.65 -15.73 2.29
CA GLU A 172 -0.02 -14.85 3.28
C GLU A 172 1.12 -14.00 2.73
N THR A 173 1.75 -14.43 1.63
CA THR A 173 2.84 -13.71 0.95
C THR A 173 2.36 -12.54 0.09
N MET A 174 1.05 -12.40 -0.14
CA MET A 174 0.47 -11.31 -0.92
C MET A 174 0.70 -9.98 -0.20
N SER A 175 0.93 -8.88 -0.96
CA SER A 175 1.02 -7.55 -0.37
C SER A 175 -0.36 -7.01 0.03
N ALA A 176 -0.42 -6.28 1.15
CA ALA A 176 -1.63 -5.62 1.65
C ALA A 176 -2.25 -4.70 0.59
N HIS A 177 -1.43 -4.01 -0.20
CA HIS A 177 -1.90 -3.19 -1.32
C HIS A 177 -2.69 -3.99 -2.38
N LYS A 178 -2.22 -5.18 -2.74
CA LYS A 178 -2.93 -6.05 -3.71
C LYS A 178 -4.25 -6.55 -3.13
N LEU A 179 -4.26 -6.91 -1.84
CA LEU A 179 -5.47 -7.32 -1.15
C LEU A 179 -6.50 -6.19 -1.10
N MET A 180 -6.08 -4.99 -0.75
CA MET A 180 -6.96 -3.81 -0.73
C MET A 180 -7.60 -3.56 -2.11
N LYS A 181 -6.81 -3.67 -3.18
CA LYS A 181 -7.32 -3.57 -4.55
C LYS A 181 -8.34 -4.66 -4.88
N LEU A 182 -8.10 -5.90 -4.44
CA LEU A 182 -9.01 -7.03 -4.59
C LEU A 182 -10.34 -6.77 -3.85
N PHE A 183 -10.27 -6.29 -2.61
CA PHE A 183 -11.44 -5.94 -1.82
C PHE A 183 -12.30 -4.86 -2.50
N MET A 184 -11.67 -3.80 -3.02
CA MET A 184 -12.36 -2.74 -3.74
C MET A 184 -13.03 -3.26 -5.02
N GLN A 185 -12.34 -4.10 -5.80
CA GLN A 185 -12.87 -4.66 -7.04
C GLN A 185 -14.01 -5.63 -6.80
N GLN A 186 -13.91 -6.50 -5.80
CA GLN A 186 -14.91 -7.52 -5.50
C GLN A 186 -15.99 -7.05 -4.51
N LYS A 187 -15.88 -5.83 -3.98
CA LYS A 187 -16.74 -5.29 -2.92
C LYS A 187 -16.81 -6.22 -1.71
N LYS A 188 -15.66 -6.77 -1.34
CA LYS A 188 -15.49 -7.61 -0.16
C LYS A 188 -14.73 -6.85 0.92
N THR A 189 -14.91 -7.25 2.17
CA THR A 189 -14.27 -6.60 3.33
C THR A 189 -13.51 -7.59 4.21
N ILE A 190 -13.56 -8.88 3.89
CA ILE A 190 -12.90 -9.94 4.63
C ILE A 190 -12.34 -10.97 3.65
N ALA A 191 -11.19 -11.55 3.98
CA ALA A 191 -10.56 -12.64 3.23
C ALA A 191 -9.98 -13.68 4.20
N VAL A 192 -9.95 -14.93 3.76
CA VAL A 192 -9.24 -16.02 4.44
C VAL A 192 -7.81 -16.06 3.91
N VAL A 193 -6.87 -16.18 4.81
CA VAL A 193 -5.44 -16.25 4.49
C VAL A 193 -4.97 -17.69 4.64
N VAL A 194 -4.29 -18.19 3.62
CA VAL A 194 -3.76 -19.55 3.60
C VAL A 194 -2.25 -19.56 3.51
N ASP A 195 -1.66 -20.58 4.12
CA ASP A 195 -0.23 -20.87 4.05
C ASP A 195 0.16 -21.55 2.72
N GLU A 196 1.43 -21.93 2.60
CA GLU A 196 2.00 -22.59 1.41
C GLU A 196 1.48 -24.03 1.22
N PHE A 197 0.91 -24.64 2.28
CA PHE A 197 0.36 -25.99 2.28
C PHE A 197 -1.17 -26.01 2.07
N GLY A 198 -1.79 -24.85 1.98
CA GLY A 198 -3.24 -24.69 1.83
C GLY A 198 -3.99 -24.69 3.16
N GLY A 199 -3.30 -24.70 4.29
CA GLY A 199 -3.91 -24.56 5.62
C GLY A 199 -4.32 -23.11 5.90
N THR A 200 -5.37 -22.92 6.70
CA THR A 200 -5.83 -21.59 7.09
C THR A 200 -4.89 -20.99 8.14
N SER A 201 -4.13 -19.96 7.77
CA SER A 201 -3.28 -19.17 8.67
C SER A 201 -4.08 -18.18 9.52
N GLY A 202 -5.18 -17.68 8.99
CA GLY A 202 -6.03 -16.71 9.67
C GLY A 202 -6.97 -15.98 8.73
N ILE A 203 -7.42 -14.81 9.15
CA ILE A 203 -8.27 -13.92 8.35
C ILE A 203 -7.69 -12.50 8.32
N VAL A 204 -8.10 -11.74 7.34
CA VAL A 204 -7.77 -10.31 7.24
C VAL A 204 -9.03 -9.55 6.85
N SER A 205 -9.26 -8.40 7.48
CA SER A 205 -10.39 -7.52 7.19
C SER A 205 -9.92 -6.10 6.85
N LEU A 206 -10.82 -5.29 6.30
CA LEU A 206 -10.61 -3.85 6.09
C LEU A 206 -10.95 -3.02 7.34
N GLU A 207 -11.59 -3.63 8.31
CA GLU A 207 -12.01 -2.99 9.57
C GLU A 207 -10.95 -3.15 10.65
#